data_977f04e8127df2b6add8341787f6f905
#
_entry.id   977f04e8127df2b6add8341787f6f905
#
_cell.length_a   1.000
_cell.length_b   1.000
_cell.length_c   1.000
_cell.angle_alpha   90.00
_cell.angle_beta   90.00
_cell.angle_gamma   90.00
#
_symmetry.space_group_name_H-M   'P 1'
#
loop_
_entity.id
_entity.type
_entity.pdbx_description
1 polymer ?
#
loop_
_entity_poly.entity_id
_entity_poly.type
_entity_poly.pdbx_seq_one_letter_code
_entity_poly.pdbx_strand_id
1 'polypeptide(L)'
;MSACNYNLSFTGTADTLVATLKTQVESNGGTFTGDTSAGSFSVPIVGADVGGTYTITGQQIAIIVSKRPFFASCEAIGNYLSSHIS
;
A
#
# COMPACT_ATOMS: atom_id res chain seq x y z
N MET A 1 15.32 -3.05 11.90
CA MET A 1 14.98 -2.87 10.48
C MET A 1 14.11 -1.67 10.29
N SER A 2 14.44 -0.85 9.33
CA SER A 2 13.67 0.35 9.08
C SER A 2 12.46 0.05 8.20
N ALA A 3 11.36 0.74 8.47
CA ALA A 3 10.18 0.67 7.64
C ALA A 3 10.43 1.44 6.34
N CYS A 4 9.67 1.10 5.31
CA CYS A 4 9.69 1.85 4.05
C CYS A 4 8.55 2.87 4.10
N ASN A 5 8.87 4.11 3.79
CA ASN A 5 7.91 5.22 3.81
C ASN A 5 7.75 5.79 2.42
N TYR A 6 6.49 5.97 2.01
CA TYR A 6 6.18 6.50 0.68
C TYR A 6 5.14 7.61 0.81
N ASN A 7 5.32 8.65 0.00
CA ASN A 7 4.32 9.72 -0.13
C ASN A 7 4.03 9.86 -1.61
N LEU A 8 2.80 9.51 -1.99
CA LEU A 8 2.40 9.48 -3.39
C LEU A 8 1.19 10.38 -3.61
N SER A 9 1.17 11.04 -4.75
CA SER A 9 0.01 11.83 -5.16
C SER A 9 -0.91 10.96 -5.99
N PHE A 10 -2.20 11.18 -5.89
CA PHE A 10 -3.18 10.46 -6.69
C PHE A 10 -4.21 11.44 -7.27
N THR A 11 -4.86 11.01 -8.34
CA THR A 11 -5.95 11.78 -8.95
C THR A 11 -7.28 11.09 -8.66
N GLY A 12 -8.36 11.85 -8.73
CA GLY A 12 -9.68 11.32 -8.42
C GLY A 12 -9.99 11.41 -6.95
N THR A 13 -10.94 10.60 -6.49
CA THR A 13 -11.40 10.63 -5.12
C THR A 13 -10.69 9.59 -4.27
N ALA A 14 -10.63 9.86 -2.97
CA ALA A 14 -10.07 8.89 -2.01
C ALA A 14 -10.90 7.60 -2.00
N ASP A 15 -12.21 7.70 -2.19
CA ASP A 15 -13.08 6.52 -2.28
C ASP A 15 -12.64 5.58 -3.39
N THR A 16 -12.38 6.13 -4.57
CA THR A 16 -11.94 5.33 -5.72
C THR A 16 -10.57 4.72 -5.45
N LEU A 17 -9.66 5.49 -4.88
CA LEU A 17 -8.32 4.99 -4.55
C LEU A 17 -8.40 3.83 -3.57
N VAL A 18 -9.15 3.98 -2.49
CA VAL A 18 -9.27 2.94 -1.47
C VAL A 18 -9.92 1.69 -2.04
N ALA A 19 -10.96 1.85 -2.87
CA ALA A 19 -11.61 0.71 -3.53
C ALA A 19 -10.63 -0.04 -4.43
N THR A 20 -9.79 0.67 -5.17
CA THR A 20 -8.78 0.08 -6.03
C THR A 20 -7.73 -0.67 -5.21
N LEU A 21 -7.25 -0.07 -4.14
CA LEU A 21 -6.26 -0.71 -3.27
C LEU A 21 -6.82 -1.98 -2.64
N LYS A 22 -8.04 -1.91 -2.16
CA LYS A 22 -8.69 -3.07 -1.56
C LYS A 22 -8.83 -4.20 -2.56
N THR A 23 -9.27 -3.90 -3.78
CA THR A 23 -9.41 -4.88 -4.84
C THR A 23 -8.06 -5.52 -5.18
N GLN A 24 -7.01 -4.70 -5.31
CA GLN A 24 -5.67 -5.21 -5.60
C GLN A 24 -5.15 -6.12 -4.50
N VAL A 25 -5.31 -5.71 -3.25
CA VAL A 25 -4.84 -6.50 -2.11
C VAL A 25 -5.59 -7.83 -2.03
N GLU A 26 -6.91 -7.78 -2.15
CA GLU A 26 -7.72 -8.99 -2.02
C GLU A 26 -7.55 -9.95 -3.20
N SER A 27 -7.35 -9.42 -4.40
CA SER A 27 -7.13 -10.27 -5.57
C SER A 27 -5.78 -11.00 -5.53
N ASN A 28 -4.86 -10.52 -4.71
CA ASN A 28 -3.58 -11.19 -4.47
C ASN A 28 -3.59 -12.07 -3.22
N GLY A 29 -4.75 -12.30 -2.65
CA GLY A 29 -4.89 -13.15 -1.47
C GLY A 29 -4.61 -12.45 -0.15
N GLY A 30 -4.52 -11.11 -0.18
CA GLY A 30 -4.23 -10.34 1.02
C GLY A 30 -5.48 -9.88 1.75
N THR A 31 -5.25 -9.11 2.80
CA THR A 31 -6.31 -8.50 3.59
C THR A 31 -6.15 -6.99 3.60
N PHE A 32 -7.25 -6.29 3.60
CA PHE A 32 -7.27 -4.84 3.61
C PHE A 32 -8.34 -4.37 4.61
N THR A 33 -7.94 -3.46 5.49
CA THR A 33 -8.86 -2.89 6.49
C THR A 33 -8.61 -1.39 6.53
N GLY A 34 -9.67 -0.61 6.45
CA GLY A 34 -9.53 0.83 6.54
C GLY A 34 -10.60 1.56 5.77
N ASP A 35 -10.44 2.88 5.73
CA ASP A 35 -11.38 3.79 5.08
C ASP A 35 -10.61 4.83 4.25
N THR A 36 -11.29 5.94 3.90
CA THR A 36 -10.68 6.99 3.09
C THR A 36 -9.70 7.88 3.85
N SER A 37 -9.53 7.65 5.15
CA SER A 37 -8.60 8.43 5.98
C SER A 37 -7.34 7.64 6.29
N ALA A 38 -7.48 6.37 6.67
CA ALA A 38 -6.36 5.53 7.09
C ALA A 38 -6.75 4.07 7.06
N GLY A 39 -5.77 3.20 7.03
CA GLY A 39 -6.02 1.77 7.08
C GLY A 39 -4.75 0.97 7.14
N SER A 40 -4.89 -0.36 7.03
CA SER A 40 -3.78 -1.28 7.02
C SER A 40 -4.01 -2.37 5.98
N PHE A 41 -2.93 -2.99 5.55
CA PHE A 41 -2.99 -4.03 4.54
C PHE A 41 -1.89 -5.07 4.76
N SER A 42 -2.14 -6.27 4.22
CA SER A 42 -1.15 -7.33 4.22
C SER A 42 -1.34 -8.15 2.95
N VAL A 43 -0.27 -8.35 2.19
CA VAL A 43 -0.30 -9.08 0.93
C VAL A 43 0.75 -10.17 0.97
N PRO A 44 0.36 -11.44 0.72
CA PRO A 44 1.34 -12.53 0.65
C PRO A 44 2.11 -12.45 -0.67
N ILE A 45 3.43 -12.55 -0.57
CA ILE A 45 4.33 -12.55 -1.72
C ILE A 45 5.32 -13.70 -1.54
N VAL A 46 5.20 -14.73 -2.37
CA VAL A 46 6.14 -15.85 -2.47
C VAL A 46 6.71 -16.29 -1.10
N GLY A 47 5.83 -16.79 -0.25
CA GLY A 47 6.24 -17.34 1.05
C GLY A 47 6.50 -16.34 2.15
N ALA A 48 6.17 -15.06 1.91
CA ALA A 48 6.33 -14.00 2.90
C ALA A 48 5.19 -13.01 2.75
N ASP A 49 5.10 -12.08 3.68
CA ASP A 49 4.05 -11.05 3.62
C ASP A 49 4.67 -9.66 3.50
N VAL A 50 3.99 -8.80 2.75
CA VAL A 50 4.27 -7.37 2.76
C VAL A 50 3.07 -6.72 3.44
N GLY A 51 3.33 -6.00 4.51
CA GLY A 51 2.26 -5.37 5.27
C GLY A 51 2.63 -3.98 5.73
N GLY A 52 1.62 -3.17 5.94
CA GLY A 52 1.82 -1.82 6.38
C GLY A 52 0.52 -1.07 6.60
N THR A 53 0.66 0.25 6.71
CA THR A 53 -0.46 1.14 6.93
C THR A 53 -0.41 2.28 5.93
N TYR A 54 -1.54 2.96 5.78
CA TYR A 54 -1.62 4.15 4.95
C TYR A 54 -2.43 5.23 5.65
N THR A 55 -2.17 6.47 5.24
CA THR A 55 -2.94 7.64 5.68
C THR A 55 -3.17 8.51 4.45
N ILE A 56 -4.40 8.98 4.27
CA ILE A 56 -4.75 9.84 3.12
C ILE A 56 -5.01 11.25 3.63
N THR A 57 -4.36 12.22 3.00
CA THR A 57 -4.55 13.64 3.29
C THR A 57 -4.65 14.38 1.97
N GLY A 58 -5.83 14.96 1.68
CA GLY A 58 -6.05 15.62 0.40
C GLY A 58 -5.88 14.67 -0.77
N GLN A 59 -5.00 15.00 -1.69
CA GLN A 59 -4.68 14.20 -2.86
C GLN A 59 -3.36 13.43 -2.71
N GLN A 60 -2.97 13.16 -1.46
CA GLN A 60 -1.75 12.42 -1.16
C GLN A 60 -2.04 11.26 -0.25
N ILE A 61 -1.34 10.16 -0.50
CA ILE A 61 -1.38 8.99 0.36
C ILE A 61 0.01 8.70 0.90
N ALA A 62 0.11 8.59 2.22
CA ALA A 62 1.35 8.22 2.89
C ALA A 62 1.26 6.75 3.25
N ILE A 63 2.21 5.96 2.79
CA ILE A 63 2.23 4.52 3.02
C ILE A 63 3.48 4.16 3.81
N ILE A 64 3.30 3.37 4.85
CA ILE A 64 4.40 2.87 5.66
C ILE A 64 4.37 1.35 5.57
N VAL A 65 5.38 0.78 4.95
CA VAL A 65 5.53 -0.68 4.86
C VAL A 65 6.41 -1.12 6.03
N SER A 66 5.79 -1.75 7.01
CA SER A 66 6.46 -2.17 8.23
C SER A 66 6.91 -3.63 8.19
N LYS A 67 6.37 -4.41 7.25
CA LYS A 67 6.71 -5.83 7.12
C LYS A 67 6.97 -6.13 5.65
N ARG A 68 8.14 -6.68 5.35
CA ARG A 68 8.52 -7.05 4.00
C ARG A 68 9.53 -8.19 4.03
N PRO A 69 9.57 -9.03 2.98
CA PRO A 69 10.62 -10.04 2.88
C PRO A 69 11.98 -9.35 2.61
N PHE A 70 13.05 -10.01 3.04
CA PHE A 70 14.39 -9.43 2.91
C PHE A 70 14.81 -9.18 1.46
N PHE A 71 14.23 -9.93 0.52
CA PHE A 71 14.56 -9.77 -0.91
C PHE A 71 13.76 -8.64 -1.59
N ALA A 72 12.79 -8.04 -0.91
CA ALA A 72 12.00 -6.94 -1.46
C ALA A 72 12.53 -5.62 -0.91
N SER A 73 13.21 -4.84 -1.76
CA SER A 73 13.74 -3.55 -1.36
C SER A 73 12.63 -2.50 -1.30
N CYS A 74 12.87 -1.44 -0.55
CA CYS A 74 11.94 -0.31 -0.49
C CYS A 74 11.72 0.30 -1.87
N GLU A 75 12.77 0.34 -2.70
CA GLU A 75 12.68 0.88 -4.04
C GLU A 75 11.76 0.04 -4.93
N ALA A 76 11.90 -1.30 -4.87
CA ALA A 76 11.06 -2.18 -5.67
C ALA A 76 9.59 -2.08 -5.26
N ILE A 77 9.33 -2.03 -3.95
CA ILE A 77 7.97 -1.88 -3.44
C ILE A 77 7.41 -0.51 -3.84
N GLY A 78 8.21 0.54 -3.74
CA GLY A 78 7.81 1.88 -4.12
C GLY A 78 7.44 1.99 -5.59
N ASN A 79 8.21 1.35 -6.45
CA ASN A 79 7.92 1.33 -7.89
C ASN A 79 6.60 0.61 -8.18
N TYR A 80 6.36 -0.50 -7.50
CA TYR A 80 5.11 -1.22 -7.64
C TYR A 80 3.92 -0.36 -7.21
N LEU A 81 4.01 0.27 -6.06
CA LEU A 81 2.95 1.12 -5.53
C LEU A 81 2.69 2.31 -6.45
N SER A 82 3.75 2.95 -6.91
CA SER A 82 3.65 4.11 -7.79
C SER A 82 2.93 3.77 -9.09
N SER A 83 3.20 2.61 -9.68
CA SER A 83 2.56 2.21 -10.93
C SER A 83 1.10 1.83 -10.76
N HIS A 84 0.67 1.49 -9.53
CA HIS A 84 -0.72 1.12 -9.27
C HIS A 84 -1.57 2.27 -8.72
N ILE A 85 -0.94 3.33 -8.23
CA ILE A 85 -1.64 4.44 -7.61
C ILE A 85 -1.77 5.64 -8.55
N SER A 86 -0.77 5.93 -9.32
CA SER A 86 -0.79 7.11 -10.18
C SER A 86 -1.33 6.86 -11.58
#